data_1856a4aa7cdd91be43dfc8e174e5a0bf
#
_entry.id   1856a4aa7cdd91be43dfc8e174e5a0bf
#
_cell.length_a   1.000
_cell.length_b   1.000
_cell.length_c   1.000
_cell.angle_alpha   90.00
_cell.angle_beta   90.00
_cell.angle_gamma   90.00
#
_symmetry.space_group_name_H-M   'P 1'
#
loop_
_entity.id
_entity.type
_entity.pdbx_description
1 polymer ?
#
loop_
_entity_poly.entity_id
_entity_poly.type
_entity_poly.pdbx_seq_one_letter_code
_entity_poly.pdbx_strand_id
1 'polypeptide(L)'
;MNFFSTKITNEFQKDLREKLISFGYTISVVQNALWKASGDGVAVTCYASLKLLVQGKNTEKFMQEFLNAKTTAQIEQTKLLT
;
A
#
# COMPACT_ATOMS: atom_id res chain seq x y z
N MET A 1 -15.71 -2.90 7.74
CA MET A 1 -14.80 -2.76 6.59
C MET A 1 -13.47 -2.25 7.05
N ASN A 2 -12.41 -2.89 6.65
CA ASN A 2 -11.08 -2.52 7.10
C ASN A 2 -10.39 -1.60 6.11
N PHE A 3 -9.69 -0.63 6.62
CA PHE A 3 -8.86 0.19 5.78
C PHE A 3 -7.66 0.67 6.57
N PHE A 4 -6.63 1.07 5.84
CA PHE A 4 -5.38 1.54 6.42
C PHE A 4 -4.81 2.62 5.52
N SER A 5 -4.30 3.70 6.10
CA SER A 5 -3.66 4.72 5.30
C SER A 5 -2.41 5.18 6.00
N THR A 6 -1.40 5.53 5.21
CA THR A 6 -0.12 5.98 5.73
C THR A 6 0.60 6.76 4.66
N LYS A 7 1.59 7.51 5.07
CA LYS A 7 2.47 8.17 4.12
C LYS A 7 3.62 7.26 3.76
N ILE A 8 4.06 7.33 2.51
CA ILE A 8 5.17 6.52 2.04
C ILE A 8 6.11 7.40 1.24
N THR A 9 7.28 6.86 0.91
CA THR A 9 8.24 7.58 0.11
C THR A 9 7.99 7.31 -1.36
N ASN A 10 8.55 8.16 -2.20
CA ASN A 10 8.44 7.98 -3.63
C ASN A 10 9.11 6.68 -4.08
N GLU A 11 10.23 6.35 -3.48
CA GLU A 11 10.92 5.11 -3.82
C GLU A 11 10.11 3.91 -3.42
N PHE A 12 9.51 3.96 -2.25
CA PHE A 12 8.72 2.85 -1.78
C PHE A 12 7.49 2.62 -2.68
N GLN A 13 6.85 3.69 -3.13
CA GLN A 13 5.67 3.51 -3.97
C GLN A 13 6.03 2.87 -5.31
N LYS A 14 7.21 3.16 -5.83
CA LYS A 14 7.65 2.52 -7.07
C LYS A 14 7.88 1.04 -6.87
N ASP A 15 8.57 0.68 -5.81
CA ASP A 15 8.82 -0.71 -5.49
C ASP A 15 7.52 -1.47 -5.25
N LEU A 16 6.61 -0.86 -4.52
CA LEU A 16 5.35 -1.49 -4.19
C LEU A 16 4.53 -1.72 -5.46
N ARG A 17 4.52 -0.74 -6.34
CA ARG A 17 3.77 -0.87 -7.59
C ARG A 17 4.27 -2.06 -8.39
N GLU A 18 5.58 -2.18 -8.54
CA GLU A 18 6.14 -3.29 -9.30
C GLU A 18 5.86 -4.62 -8.64
N LYS A 19 5.93 -4.65 -7.33
CA LYS A 19 5.64 -5.87 -6.60
C LYS A 19 4.18 -6.29 -6.80
N LEU A 20 3.27 -5.33 -6.76
CA LEU A 20 1.86 -5.64 -6.96
C LEU A 20 1.59 -6.16 -8.36
N ILE A 21 2.24 -5.59 -9.36
CA ILE A 21 2.10 -6.09 -10.72
C ILE A 21 2.59 -7.52 -10.79
N SER A 22 3.70 -7.81 -10.16
CA SER A 22 4.28 -9.13 -10.17
C SER A 22 3.38 -10.15 -9.47
N PHE A 23 2.55 -9.70 -8.54
CA PHE A 23 1.61 -10.57 -7.83
C PHE A 23 0.26 -10.67 -8.53
N GLY A 24 0.13 -10.07 -9.71
CA GLY A 24 -1.10 -10.21 -10.48
C GLY A 24 -2.15 -9.14 -10.20
N TYR A 25 -1.81 -8.10 -9.47
CA TYR A 25 -2.75 -7.00 -9.25
C TYR A 25 -2.95 -6.21 -10.53
N THR A 26 -4.14 -5.67 -10.68
CA THR A 26 -4.48 -4.82 -11.82
C THR A 26 -4.18 -3.37 -11.44
N ILE A 27 -3.34 -2.73 -12.25
CA ILE A 27 -2.96 -1.34 -12.01
C ILE A 27 -3.76 -0.45 -12.93
N SER A 28 -4.29 0.64 -12.38
CA SER A 28 -4.98 1.63 -13.17
C SER A 28 -4.59 3.02 -12.69
N VAL A 29 -4.89 4.02 -13.51
CA VAL A 29 -4.61 5.41 -13.18
C VAL A 29 -5.94 6.09 -12.87
N VAL A 30 -6.00 6.73 -11.71
CA VAL A 30 -7.20 7.44 -11.33
C VAL A 30 -6.82 8.88 -11.00
N GLN A 31 -7.81 9.74 -10.98
CA GLN A 31 -7.60 11.15 -10.77
C GLN A 31 -6.99 11.40 -9.38
N ASN A 32 -6.01 12.28 -9.32
CA ASN A 32 -5.35 12.69 -8.09
C ASN A 32 -4.53 11.57 -7.44
N ALA A 33 -4.22 10.53 -8.20
CA ALA A 33 -3.43 9.41 -7.69
C ALA A 33 -2.34 9.07 -8.67
N LEU A 34 -1.25 8.53 -8.14
CA LEU A 34 -0.17 8.03 -8.98
C LEU A 34 -0.61 6.72 -9.62
N TRP A 35 -1.29 5.88 -8.86
CA TRP A 35 -1.81 4.61 -9.37
C TRP A 35 -2.77 4.03 -8.37
N LYS A 36 -3.54 3.07 -8.86
CA LYS A 36 -4.43 2.29 -8.02
C LYS A 36 -4.29 0.84 -8.42
N ALA A 37 -4.18 -0.04 -7.42
CA ALA A 37 -4.04 -1.47 -7.67
C ALA A 37 -5.18 -2.20 -7.00
N SER A 38 -5.67 -3.24 -7.65
CA SER A 38 -6.70 -4.07 -7.03
C SER A 38 -6.43 -5.53 -7.33
N GLY A 39 -6.70 -6.36 -6.34
CA GLY A 39 -6.50 -7.79 -6.44
C GLY A 39 -6.58 -8.41 -5.07
N ASP A 40 -6.81 -9.71 -5.03
CA ASP A 40 -6.80 -10.50 -3.79
C ASP A 40 -7.70 -9.89 -2.70
N GLY A 41 -8.82 -9.30 -3.10
CA GLY A 41 -9.76 -8.73 -2.13
C GLY A 41 -9.30 -7.42 -1.50
N VAL A 42 -8.35 -6.74 -2.13
CA VAL A 42 -7.78 -5.51 -1.61
C VAL A 42 -7.72 -4.45 -2.70
N ALA A 43 -7.98 -3.22 -2.34
CA ALA A 43 -7.80 -2.08 -3.24
C ALA A 43 -6.78 -1.15 -2.61
N VAL A 44 -5.75 -0.80 -3.37
CA VAL A 44 -4.65 0.03 -2.91
C VAL A 44 -4.57 1.26 -3.79
N THR A 45 -4.62 2.43 -3.18
CA THR A 45 -4.49 3.67 -3.92
C THR A 45 -3.31 4.46 -3.39
N CYS A 46 -2.43 4.86 -4.30
CA CYS A 46 -1.31 5.71 -3.93
C CYS A 46 -1.59 7.11 -4.49
N TYR A 47 -1.86 8.04 -3.60
CA TYR A 47 -2.21 9.38 -4.02
C TYR A 47 -0.96 10.17 -4.39
N ALA A 48 -1.16 11.23 -5.17
CA ALA A 48 -0.05 12.09 -5.62
C ALA A 48 0.69 12.70 -4.45
N SER A 49 0.05 12.81 -3.30
CA SER A 49 0.68 13.33 -2.10
C SER A 49 1.52 12.28 -1.38
N LEU A 50 1.69 11.11 -1.98
CA LEU A 50 2.42 9.98 -1.40
C LEU A 50 1.71 9.40 -0.19
N LYS A 51 0.41 9.52 -0.18
CA LYS A 51 -0.41 8.87 0.83
C LYS A 51 -0.96 7.58 0.24
N LEU A 52 -0.76 6.49 0.98
CA LEU A 52 -1.21 5.18 0.54
C LEU A 52 -2.48 4.81 1.30
N LEU A 53 -3.49 4.40 0.56
CA LEU A 53 -4.75 3.94 1.16
C LEU A 53 -4.98 2.51 0.75
N VAL A 54 -5.17 1.64 1.74
CA VAL A 54 -5.43 0.23 1.51
C VAL A 54 -6.78 -0.10 2.12
N GLN A 55 -7.65 -0.73 1.36
CA GLN A 55 -8.96 -1.11 1.88
C GLN A 55 -9.42 -2.41 1.25
N GLY A 56 -10.32 -3.11 1.95
CA GLY A 56 -10.83 -4.37 1.47
C GLY A 56 -10.79 -5.43 2.56
N LYS A 57 -11.22 -6.63 2.19
CA LYS A 57 -11.32 -7.73 3.14
C LYS A 57 -9.97 -8.18 3.65
N ASN A 58 -8.96 -8.16 2.80
CA ASN A 58 -7.65 -8.71 3.14
C ASN A 58 -6.63 -7.63 3.45
N THR A 59 -7.09 -6.51 3.99
CA THR A 59 -6.19 -5.39 4.29
C THR A 59 -5.07 -5.80 5.23
N GLU A 60 -5.39 -6.54 6.27
CA GLU A 60 -4.36 -6.95 7.23
C GLU A 60 -3.33 -7.86 6.60
N LYS A 61 -3.79 -8.80 5.80
CA LYS A 61 -2.87 -9.70 5.11
C LYS A 61 -1.97 -8.91 4.16
N PHE A 62 -2.56 -7.97 3.44
CA PHE A 62 -1.79 -7.13 2.54
C PHE A 62 -0.71 -6.37 3.30
N MET A 63 -1.06 -5.79 4.43
CA MET A 63 -0.10 -5.04 5.21
C MET A 63 1.05 -5.91 5.66
N GLN A 64 0.76 -7.13 6.09
CA GLN A 64 1.81 -8.03 6.53
C GLN A 64 2.73 -8.43 5.39
N GLU A 65 2.17 -8.70 4.23
CA GLU A 65 2.96 -9.17 3.10
C GLU A 65 3.77 -8.07 2.44
N PHE A 66 3.18 -6.90 2.32
CA PHE A 66 3.80 -5.85 1.51
C PHE A 66 4.39 -4.73 2.33
N LEU A 67 3.74 -4.35 3.40
CA LEU A 67 4.19 -3.20 4.16
C LEU A 67 5.16 -3.55 5.27
N ASN A 68 4.89 -4.61 5.99
CA ASN A 68 5.80 -5.01 7.06
C ASN A 68 7.19 -5.33 6.54
N ALA A 69 7.26 -6.05 5.43
CA ALA A 69 8.54 -6.49 4.91
C ALA A 69 9.40 -5.34 4.42
N LYS A 70 8.76 -4.30 3.91
CA LYS A 70 9.49 -3.20 3.28
C LYS A 70 9.69 -2.02 4.19
N THR A 71 8.78 -1.79 5.10
CA THR A 71 8.79 -0.59 5.92
C THR A 71 8.94 -0.91 7.38
N THR A 72 9.62 -1.99 7.68
CA THR A 72 9.78 -2.42 9.05
C THR A 72 10.25 -1.27 9.94
N ALA A 73 11.25 -0.55 9.49
CA ALA A 73 11.80 0.53 10.30
C ALA A 73 10.76 1.62 10.55
N GLN A 74 10.02 1.99 9.53
CA GLN A 74 9.00 3.03 9.67
C GLN A 74 7.85 2.56 10.54
N ILE A 75 7.43 1.33 10.30
CA ILE A 75 6.32 0.79 11.06
C ILE A 75 6.73 0.56 12.50
N GLU A 76 7.96 0.16 12.72
CA GLU A 76 8.46 0.00 14.07
C GLU A 76 8.39 1.30 14.85
N GLN A 77 8.73 2.39 14.20
CA GLN A 77 8.62 3.66 14.87
C GLN A 77 7.21 3.91 15.35
N THR A 78 6.27 3.60 14.49
CA THR A 78 4.87 3.75 14.87
C THR A 78 4.49 2.80 15.99
N LYS A 79 4.92 1.58 15.87
CA LYS A 79 4.58 0.58 16.88
C LYS A 79 5.20 0.88 18.21
N LEU A 80 6.41 1.36 18.19
CA LEU A 80 7.08 1.68 19.43
C LEU A 80 6.37 2.79 20.19
N LEU A 81 5.61 3.57 19.47
CA LEU A 81 4.81 4.59 20.11
C LEU A 81 3.56 4.01 20.75
N THR A 82 3.23 2.81 20.43
CA THR A 82 2.09 2.16 21.06
C THR A 82 2.55 1.26 22.22
#